data_c98fd2b8190205b2abf8e0c1020af51c
#
_entry.id   c98fd2b8190205b2abf8e0c1020af51c
#
_cell.length_a   1.000
_cell.length_b   1.000
_cell.length_c   1.000
_cell.angle_alpha   90.00
_cell.angle_beta   90.00
_cell.angle_gamma   90.00
#
_symmetry.space_group_name_H-M   'P 1'
#
loop_
_entity.id
_entity.type
_entity.pdbx_description
1 polymer ?
#
loop_
_entity_poly.entity_id
_entity_poly.type
_entity_poly.pdbx_seq_one_letter_code
_entity_poly.pdbx_strand_id
1 'polypeptide(L)'
;MPRLLIVHHSPTTLVQALTDAVVAGAHDDAIEDVEVVVRPALEASAADVLNADGYLLGTTANFGYMSGALKHFFDTIFLEAGGALTDDGSAGSVGGGKRPYGLWVHGRYDTTGAVRSVQSIVGALPWRQAAEVLEVLGDVGEQERAAAYELGGTLAALLAG
;
A
#
# COMPACT_ATOMS: atom_id res chain seq x y z
N MET A 1 -19.20 -7.28 1.09
CA MET A 1 -17.88 -7.86 0.85
C MET A 1 -16.81 -6.79 1.06
N PRO A 2 -15.87 -6.99 1.98
CA PRO A 2 -14.79 -6.02 2.15
C PRO A 2 -13.90 -5.95 0.92
N ARG A 3 -13.28 -4.79 0.75
CA ARG A 3 -12.45 -4.52 -0.43
C ARG A 3 -11.03 -4.15 -0.01
N LEU A 4 -10.06 -4.83 -0.59
CA LEU A 4 -8.64 -4.56 -0.44
C LEU A 4 -8.14 -3.81 -1.69
N LEU A 5 -7.61 -2.62 -1.51
CA LEU A 5 -7.02 -1.84 -2.59
C LEU A 5 -5.49 -2.00 -2.57
N ILE A 6 -4.94 -2.43 -3.67
CA ILE A 6 -3.50 -2.55 -3.86
C ILE A 6 -3.05 -1.45 -4.81
N VAL A 7 -2.24 -0.52 -4.30
CA VAL A 7 -1.70 0.61 -5.07
C VAL A 7 -0.19 0.41 -5.18
N HIS A 8 0.33 0.40 -6.39
CA HIS A 8 1.73 0.08 -6.61
C HIS A 8 2.38 0.91 -7.70
N HIS A 9 3.70 1.02 -7.62
CA HIS A 9 4.55 1.53 -8.70
C HIS A 9 5.58 0.45 -9.00
N SER A 10 5.49 -0.14 -10.17
CA SER A 10 6.29 -1.29 -10.57
C SER A 10 6.99 -1.03 -11.90
N PRO A 11 8.05 -0.19 -11.88
CA PRO A 11 8.69 0.26 -13.13
C PRO A 11 9.65 -0.75 -13.75
N THR A 12 9.98 -1.83 -13.05
CA THR A 12 10.92 -2.83 -13.52
C THR A 12 10.35 -4.24 -13.39
N THR A 13 10.95 -5.19 -14.10
CA THR A 13 10.57 -6.60 -14.03
C THR A 13 10.70 -7.16 -12.61
N LEU A 14 11.76 -6.76 -11.89
CA LEU A 14 11.97 -7.22 -10.51
C LEU A 14 10.85 -6.75 -9.57
N VAL A 15 10.51 -5.48 -9.65
CA VAL A 15 9.45 -4.92 -8.80
C VAL A 15 8.10 -5.48 -9.20
N GLN A 16 7.86 -5.68 -10.49
CA GLN A 16 6.63 -6.30 -10.96
C GLN A 16 6.47 -7.73 -10.41
N ALA A 17 7.57 -8.48 -10.29
CA ALA A 17 7.52 -9.81 -9.70
C ALA A 17 7.08 -9.78 -8.22
N LEU A 18 7.53 -8.78 -7.46
CA LEU A 18 7.06 -8.59 -6.09
C LEU A 18 5.56 -8.25 -6.06
N THR A 19 5.15 -7.32 -6.89
CA THR A 19 3.74 -6.91 -6.98
C THR A 19 2.85 -8.09 -7.36
N ASP A 20 3.26 -8.88 -8.35
CA ASP A 20 2.50 -10.07 -8.77
C ASP A 20 2.36 -11.07 -7.62
N ALA A 21 3.39 -11.23 -6.81
CA ALA A 21 3.36 -12.13 -5.64
C ALA A 21 2.40 -11.60 -4.56
N VAL A 22 2.41 -10.30 -4.29
CA VAL A 22 1.47 -9.67 -3.34
C VAL A 22 0.03 -9.89 -3.81
N VAL A 23 -0.24 -9.62 -5.08
CA VAL A 23 -1.57 -9.80 -5.67
C VAL A 23 -2.01 -11.27 -5.60
N ALA A 24 -1.11 -12.19 -5.94
CA ALA A 24 -1.41 -13.61 -5.86
C ALA A 24 -1.75 -14.05 -4.44
N GLY A 25 -1.01 -13.55 -3.44
CA GLY A 25 -1.28 -13.84 -2.03
C GLY A 25 -2.64 -13.32 -1.58
N ALA A 26 -3.01 -12.13 -2.05
CA ALA A 26 -4.32 -11.55 -1.74
C ALA A 26 -5.47 -12.36 -2.37
N HIS A 27 -5.19 -13.11 -3.43
CA HIS A 27 -6.17 -13.99 -4.09
C HIS A 27 -6.02 -15.47 -3.68
N ASP A 28 -5.34 -15.75 -2.57
CA ASP A 28 -5.20 -17.13 -2.11
C ASP A 28 -6.57 -17.78 -1.94
N ASP A 29 -6.69 -19.03 -2.41
CA ASP A 29 -7.97 -19.75 -2.42
C ASP A 29 -8.55 -19.97 -1.02
N ALA A 30 -7.73 -19.93 0.02
CA ALA A 30 -8.18 -20.06 1.40
C ALA A 30 -8.86 -18.79 1.94
N ILE A 31 -8.75 -17.67 1.21
CA ILE A 31 -9.33 -16.40 1.62
C ILE A 31 -10.57 -16.16 0.79
N GLU A 32 -11.73 -16.16 1.45
CA GLU A 32 -13.03 -15.98 0.77
C GLU A 32 -13.61 -14.61 1.07
N ASP A 33 -14.46 -14.16 0.18
CA ASP A 33 -15.30 -12.96 0.39
C ASP A 33 -14.53 -11.65 0.58
N VAL A 34 -13.41 -11.50 -0.12
CA VAL A 34 -12.67 -10.24 -0.20
C VAL A 34 -12.53 -9.85 -1.67
N GLU A 35 -12.96 -8.64 -2.01
CA GLU A 35 -12.73 -8.08 -3.34
C GLU A 35 -11.36 -7.44 -3.37
N VAL A 36 -10.55 -7.80 -4.36
CA VAL A 36 -9.19 -7.24 -4.52
C VAL A 36 -9.17 -6.34 -5.74
N VAL A 37 -8.82 -5.07 -5.52
CA VAL A 37 -8.71 -4.07 -6.59
C VAL A 37 -7.26 -3.65 -6.69
N VAL A 38 -6.68 -3.74 -7.88
CA VAL A 38 -5.27 -3.41 -8.11
C VAL A 38 -5.20 -2.17 -9.01
N ARG A 39 -4.43 -1.17 -8.60
CA ARG A 39 -4.25 0.07 -9.36
C ARG A 39 -2.78 0.49 -9.38
N PRO A 40 -2.22 0.79 -10.54
CA PRO A 40 -0.97 1.54 -10.59
C PRO A 40 -1.15 2.89 -9.87
N ALA A 41 -0.11 3.35 -9.20
CA ALA A 41 -0.21 4.54 -8.37
C ALA A 41 -0.67 5.79 -9.13
N LEU A 42 -0.30 5.93 -10.41
CA LEU A 42 -0.72 7.07 -11.23
C LEU A 42 -2.19 7.00 -11.67
N GLU A 43 -2.84 5.85 -11.51
CA GLU A 43 -4.22 5.65 -11.96
C GLU A 43 -5.20 5.51 -10.79
N ALA A 44 -4.69 5.35 -9.56
CA ALA A 44 -5.54 5.21 -8.39
C ALA A 44 -6.19 6.55 -8.03
N SER A 45 -7.45 6.50 -7.62
CA SER A 45 -8.24 7.69 -7.32
C SER A 45 -8.71 7.74 -5.87
N ALA A 46 -9.19 8.91 -5.45
CA ALA A 46 -9.81 9.06 -4.14
C ALA A 46 -11.02 8.13 -3.97
N ALA A 47 -11.80 7.92 -5.04
CA ALA A 47 -12.93 7.00 -5.00
C ALA A 47 -12.48 5.56 -4.71
N ASP A 48 -11.36 5.12 -5.31
CA ASP A 48 -10.79 3.80 -5.01
C ASP A 48 -10.47 3.68 -3.52
N VAL A 49 -9.87 4.71 -2.94
CA VAL A 49 -9.48 4.74 -1.53
C VAL A 49 -10.70 4.72 -0.61
N LEU A 50 -11.68 5.57 -0.89
CA LEU A 50 -12.88 5.68 -0.05
C LEU A 50 -13.71 4.41 -0.08
N ASN A 51 -13.71 3.68 -1.19
CA ASN A 51 -14.47 2.45 -1.34
C ASN A 51 -13.74 1.21 -0.80
N ALA A 52 -12.51 1.35 -0.33
CA ALA A 52 -11.73 0.23 0.20
C ALA A 52 -11.79 0.17 1.73
N ASP A 53 -11.61 -1.01 2.26
CA ASP A 53 -11.60 -1.28 3.70
C ASP A 53 -10.18 -1.50 4.24
N GLY A 54 -9.24 -1.72 3.35
CA GLY A 54 -7.83 -1.87 3.68
C GLY A 54 -6.96 -1.62 2.47
N TYR A 55 -5.67 -1.47 2.69
CA TYR A 55 -4.73 -1.04 1.65
C TYR A 55 -3.43 -1.82 1.67
N LEU A 56 -2.90 -2.08 0.49
CA LEU A 56 -1.51 -2.51 0.30
C LEU A 56 -0.84 -1.51 -0.61
N LEU A 57 0.31 -1.02 -0.18
CA LEU A 57 1.07 0.02 -0.88
C LEU A 57 2.42 -0.53 -1.29
N GLY A 58 2.78 -0.36 -2.55
CA GLY A 58 4.05 -0.81 -3.08
C GLY A 58 4.80 0.30 -3.78
N THR A 59 6.08 0.45 -3.45
CA THR A 59 6.92 1.50 -4.03
C THR A 59 8.36 1.04 -4.18
N THR A 60 9.07 1.72 -5.08
CA THR A 60 10.52 1.69 -5.10
C THR A 60 11.06 2.77 -4.17
N ALA A 61 12.29 2.57 -3.68
CA ALA A 61 13.04 3.59 -2.96
C ALA A 61 13.85 4.39 -3.98
N ASN A 62 13.50 5.66 -4.15
CA ASN A 62 14.13 6.55 -5.13
C ASN A 62 14.78 7.72 -4.40
N PHE A 63 16.11 7.78 -4.45
CA PHE A 63 16.87 8.89 -3.84
C PHE A 63 16.49 9.13 -2.37
N GLY A 64 16.32 8.04 -1.60
CA GLY A 64 16.00 8.14 -0.18
C GLY A 64 14.54 8.49 0.11
N TYR A 65 13.63 8.30 -0.86
CA TYR A 65 12.23 8.66 -0.73
C TYR A 65 11.36 7.62 -1.47
N MET A 66 10.04 7.67 -1.27
CA MET A 66 9.13 6.84 -2.06
C MET A 66 9.17 7.28 -3.54
N SER A 67 8.64 6.46 -4.44
CA SER A 67 8.53 6.83 -5.84
C SER A 67 7.68 8.08 -6.04
N GLY A 68 7.99 8.87 -7.06
CA GLY A 68 7.17 10.02 -7.42
C GLY A 68 5.74 9.63 -7.75
N ALA A 69 5.54 8.45 -8.33
CA ALA A 69 4.19 7.94 -8.64
C ALA A 69 3.36 7.72 -7.38
N LEU A 70 3.95 7.10 -6.34
CA LEU A 70 3.22 6.90 -5.08
C LEU A 70 2.98 8.23 -4.36
N LYS A 71 3.95 9.14 -4.38
CA LYS A 71 3.75 10.47 -3.81
C LYS A 71 2.62 11.22 -4.52
N HIS A 72 2.57 11.12 -5.85
CA HIS A 72 1.48 11.70 -6.64
C HIS A 72 0.12 11.13 -6.22
N PHE A 73 0.05 9.83 -6.02
CA PHE A 73 -1.17 9.19 -5.51
C PHE A 73 -1.61 9.82 -4.18
N PHE A 74 -0.71 9.93 -3.22
CA PHE A 74 -1.04 10.53 -1.93
C PHE A 74 -1.49 11.99 -2.06
N ASP A 75 -0.80 12.78 -2.87
CA ASP A 75 -1.17 14.18 -3.10
C ASP A 75 -2.56 14.29 -3.75
N THR A 76 -2.90 13.35 -4.63
CA THR A 76 -4.18 13.33 -5.33
C THR A 76 -5.34 13.01 -4.38
N ILE A 77 -5.12 12.07 -3.46
CA ILE A 77 -6.24 11.54 -2.65
C ILE A 77 -6.35 12.18 -1.26
N PHE A 78 -5.32 12.91 -0.80
CA PHE A 78 -5.20 13.29 0.60
C PHE A 78 -6.39 14.10 1.12
N LEU A 79 -6.83 15.10 0.38
CA LEU A 79 -7.92 15.98 0.84
C LEU A 79 -9.25 15.21 0.99
N GLU A 80 -9.54 14.33 0.06
CA GLU A 80 -10.80 13.59 0.06
C GLU A 80 -10.74 12.39 1.00
N ALA A 81 -9.66 11.62 0.93
CA ALA A 81 -9.53 10.37 1.69
C ALA A 81 -9.12 10.60 3.15
N GLY A 82 -8.42 11.69 3.42
CA GLY A 82 -8.04 12.09 4.78
C GLY A 82 -9.20 12.73 5.55
N GLY A 83 -10.37 12.83 4.93
CA GLY A 83 -11.56 13.32 5.60
C GLY A 83 -11.67 14.82 5.64
N ALA A 84 -11.22 15.49 4.63
CA ALA A 84 -11.19 16.94 4.52
C ALA A 84 -10.28 17.59 5.59
N LEU A 85 -9.61 18.64 5.21
CA LEU A 85 -8.89 19.46 6.17
C LEU A 85 -9.89 20.27 6.99
N THR A 86 -9.66 20.40 8.27
CA THR A 86 -10.40 21.33 9.10
C THR A 86 -9.95 22.76 8.81
N ASP A 87 -10.65 23.77 9.34
CA ASP A 87 -10.36 25.18 9.10
C ASP A 87 -8.92 25.56 9.51
N ASP A 88 -8.31 24.84 10.44
CA ASP A 88 -6.94 25.10 10.86
C ASP A 88 -5.89 24.32 10.06
N GLY A 89 -6.32 23.62 9.01
CA GLY A 89 -5.44 22.83 8.15
C GLY A 89 -5.10 21.44 8.65
N SER A 90 -5.65 21.02 9.79
CA SER A 90 -5.42 19.67 10.27
C SER A 90 -6.37 18.70 9.57
N ALA A 91 -5.96 17.43 9.45
CA ALA A 91 -6.78 16.39 8.85
C ALA A 91 -7.91 16.01 9.80
N GLY A 92 -9.14 16.07 9.30
CA GLY A 92 -10.28 15.54 10.02
C GLY A 92 -10.29 14.02 9.94
N SER A 93 -10.93 13.36 10.90
CA SER A 93 -11.16 11.93 10.82
C SER A 93 -12.52 11.69 10.18
N VAL A 94 -12.54 11.37 8.93
CA VAL A 94 -13.77 10.96 8.25
C VAL A 94 -13.74 9.46 8.00
N GLY A 95 -14.77 8.83 8.43
CA GLY A 95 -15.21 7.47 8.16
C GLY A 95 -14.25 6.49 7.53
N GLY A 96 -13.21 6.12 8.14
CA GLY A 96 -12.22 5.21 7.61
C GLY A 96 -10.87 5.39 8.26
N GLY A 97 -10.81 6.31 9.20
CA GLY A 97 -9.62 6.43 10.02
C GLY A 97 -9.31 5.09 10.66
N LYS A 98 -8.02 4.71 10.68
CA LYS A 98 -7.52 3.44 11.20
C LYS A 98 -7.81 2.21 10.33
N ARG A 99 -8.12 2.39 9.07
CA ARG A 99 -8.15 1.25 8.15
C ARG A 99 -6.76 0.63 8.07
N PRO A 100 -6.69 -0.72 7.99
CA PRO A 100 -5.38 -1.39 7.98
C PRO A 100 -4.64 -1.18 6.67
N TYR A 101 -3.32 -1.05 6.75
CA TYR A 101 -2.48 -1.04 5.56
C TYR A 101 -1.25 -1.92 5.76
N GLY A 102 -0.69 -2.38 4.63
CA GLY A 102 0.62 -3.01 4.55
C GLY A 102 1.45 -2.28 3.50
N LEU A 103 2.75 -2.43 3.57
CA LEU A 103 3.70 -1.72 2.71
C LEU A 103 4.82 -2.65 2.28
N TRP A 104 5.17 -2.63 0.99
CA TRP A 104 6.40 -3.23 0.51
C TRP A 104 7.23 -2.22 -0.27
N VAL A 105 8.54 -2.28 -0.06
CA VAL A 105 9.48 -1.35 -0.67
C VAL A 105 10.63 -2.13 -1.28
N HIS A 106 10.99 -1.80 -2.50
CA HIS A 106 12.17 -2.34 -3.16
C HIS A 106 13.19 -1.24 -3.37
N GLY A 107 14.43 -1.50 -2.99
CA GLY A 107 15.53 -0.59 -3.22
C GLY A 107 16.81 -1.35 -3.49
N ARG A 108 17.83 -0.64 -3.97
CA ARG A 108 19.11 -1.26 -4.25
C ARG A 108 20.05 -1.18 -3.05
N TYR A 109 19.95 -0.12 -2.29
CA TYR A 109 20.90 0.13 -1.19
C TYR A 109 20.24 0.39 0.15
N ASP A 110 19.31 1.34 0.21
CA ASP A 110 18.70 1.76 1.46
C ASP A 110 17.23 2.13 1.23
N THR A 111 16.35 1.53 2.01
CA THR A 111 14.91 1.73 1.91
C THR A 111 14.36 2.60 3.04
N THR A 112 15.20 2.99 4.01
CA THR A 112 14.77 3.69 5.23
C THR A 112 13.96 4.95 4.95
N GLY A 113 14.45 5.81 4.05
CA GLY A 113 13.77 7.06 3.73
C GLY A 113 12.45 6.86 3.00
N ALA A 114 12.37 5.83 2.13
CA ALA A 114 11.13 5.49 1.46
C ALA A 114 10.07 5.02 2.46
N VAL A 115 10.44 4.13 3.38
CA VAL A 115 9.54 3.66 4.44
C VAL A 115 9.04 4.82 5.29
N ARG A 116 9.94 5.68 5.73
CA ARG A 116 9.60 6.85 6.55
C ARG A 116 8.65 7.81 5.84
N SER A 117 8.91 8.07 4.57
CA SER A 117 8.08 9.01 3.80
C SER A 117 6.64 8.50 3.66
N VAL A 118 6.46 7.20 3.44
CA VAL A 118 5.12 6.60 3.39
C VAL A 118 4.47 6.64 4.76
N GLN A 119 5.16 6.21 5.81
CA GLN A 119 4.62 6.17 7.17
C GLN A 119 4.18 7.54 7.65
N SER A 120 4.91 8.58 7.28
CA SER A 120 4.56 9.96 7.64
C SER A 120 3.21 10.37 7.07
N ILE A 121 2.94 9.99 5.81
CA ILE A 121 1.69 10.35 5.13
C ILE A 121 0.53 9.48 5.63
N VAL A 122 0.71 8.17 5.72
CA VAL A 122 -0.37 7.28 6.16
C VAL A 122 -0.76 7.53 7.61
N GLY A 123 0.19 8.00 8.44
CA GLY A 123 -0.11 8.42 9.80
C GLY A 123 -1.05 9.60 9.87
N ALA A 124 -1.02 10.48 8.87
CA ALA A 124 -1.90 11.64 8.78
C ALA A 124 -3.28 11.30 8.21
N LEU A 125 -3.42 10.18 7.47
CA LEU A 125 -4.71 9.78 6.88
C LEU A 125 -5.80 9.38 7.88
N PRO A 126 -5.63 8.89 9.11
CA PRO A 126 -4.66 8.02 9.75
C PRO A 126 -4.98 6.53 9.50
N TRP A 127 -4.13 5.86 8.76
CA TRP A 127 -4.26 4.41 8.55
C TRP A 127 -3.42 3.66 9.58
N ARG A 128 -3.81 2.43 9.88
CA ARG A 128 -3.13 1.62 10.90
C ARG A 128 -2.23 0.58 10.23
N GLN A 129 -0.96 0.56 10.57
CA GLN A 129 -0.05 -0.47 10.08
C GLN A 129 -0.48 -1.85 10.63
N ALA A 130 -0.79 -2.77 9.73
CA ALA A 130 -1.35 -4.06 10.08
C ALA A 130 -0.38 -5.23 9.86
N ALA A 131 0.77 -4.95 9.27
CA ALA A 131 1.81 -5.96 9.04
C ALA A 131 3.16 -5.27 9.08
N GLU A 132 4.21 -6.06 9.34
CA GLU A 132 5.57 -5.56 9.26
C GLU A 132 5.87 -5.12 7.83
N VAL A 133 6.59 -4.01 7.66
CA VAL A 133 6.98 -3.52 6.34
C VAL A 133 7.90 -4.53 5.67
N LEU A 134 7.61 -4.90 4.45
CA LEU A 134 8.48 -5.75 3.65
C LEU A 134 9.48 -4.87 2.90
N GLU A 135 10.75 -4.98 3.27
CA GLU A 135 11.83 -4.25 2.62
C GLU A 135 12.71 -5.25 1.86
N VAL A 136 12.80 -5.06 0.55
CA VAL A 136 13.59 -5.93 -0.32
C VAL A 136 14.72 -5.12 -0.92
N LEU A 137 15.96 -5.55 -0.66
CA LEU A 137 17.16 -4.90 -1.20
C LEU A 137 17.77 -5.78 -2.28
N GLY A 138 17.88 -5.24 -3.48
CA GLY A 138 18.57 -5.90 -4.58
C GLY A 138 17.74 -6.98 -5.26
N ASP A 139 18.24 -8.19 -5.31
CA ASP A 139 17.64 -9.27 -6.05
C ASP A 139 16.31 -9.74 -5.47
N VAL A 140 15.41 -10.16 -6.35
CA VAL A 140 14.11 -10.71 -5.98
C VAL A 140 14.11 -12.18 -6.34
N GLY A 141 14.34 -13.02 -5.36
CA GLY A 141 14.34 -14.47 -5.50
C GLY A 141 13.06 -15.08 -4.94
N GLU A 142 13.10 -16.40 -4.78
CA GLU A 142 11.95 -17.15 -4.29
C GLU A 142 11.54 -16.72 -2.87
N GLN A 143 12.51 -16.45 -2.01
CA GLN A 143 12.29 -16.05 -0.63
C GLN A 143 11.58 -14.70 -0.54
N GLU A 144 12.00 -13.74 -1.35
CA GLU A 144 11.38 -12.41 -1.41
C GLU A 144 9.96 -12.48 -1.98
N ARG A 145 9.76 -13.28 -3.00
CA ARG A 145 8.41 -13.49 -3.56
C ARG A 145 7.49 -14.19 -2.57
N ALA A 146 8.00 -15.15 -1.79
CA ALA A 146 7.21 -15.82 -0.76
C ALA A 146 6.79 -14.83 0.33
N ALA A 147 7.69 -13.94 0.74
CA ALA A 147 7.37 -12.90 1.72
C ALA A 147 6.32 -11.92 1.18
N ALA A 148 6.41 -11.56 -0.09
CA ALA A 148 5.42 -10.70 -0.75
C ALA A 148 4.04 -11.38 -0.81
N TYR A 149 4.01 -12.65 -1.17
CA TYR A 149 2.78 -13.44 -1.18
C TYR A 149 2.14 -13.46 0.22
N GLU A 150 2.93 -13.70 1.25
CA GLU A 150 2.46 -13.71 2.63
C GLU A 150 1.89 -12.34 3.04
N LEU A 151 2.52 -11.26 2.65
CA LEU A 151 2.02 -9.91 2.93
C LEU A 151 0.64 -9.70 2.31
N GLY A 152 0.47 -10.05 1.03
CA GLY A 152 -0.81 -9.95 0.34
C GLY A 152 -1.89 -10.77 1.03
N GLY A 153 -1.58 -12.01 1.37
CA GLY A 153 -2.50 -12.90 2.06
C GLY A 153 -2.87 -12.41 3.45
N THR A 154 -1.92 -11.86 4.18
CA THR A 154 -2.16 -11.32 5.53
C THR A 154 -3.19 -10.20 5.51
N LEU A 155 -3.04 -9.24 4.61
CA LEU A 155 -3.99 -8.12 4.53
C LEU A 155 -5.37 -8.59 4.07
N ALA A 156 -5.45 -9.46 3.09
CA ALA A 156 -6.73 -10.00 2.62
C ALA A 156 -7.42 -10.81 3.71
N ALA A 157 -6.69 -11.69 4.40
CA ALA A 157 -7.24 -12.51 5.48
C ALA A 157 -7.76 -11.64 6.63
N LEU A 158 -7.06 -10.56 6.94
CA LEU A 158 -7.47 -9.63 7.99
C LEU A 158 -8.83 -9.00 7.68
N LEU A 159 -9.08 -8.67 6.41
CA LEU A 159 -10.36 -8.09 5.99
C LEU A 159 -11.47 -9.13 5.91
N ALA A 160 -11.13 -10.36 5.56
CA ALA A 160 -12.09 -11.46 5.52
C ALA A 160 -12.65 -11.78 6.91
N GLY A 161 -11.93 -11.43 7.94
CA GLY A 161 -12.36 -11.56 9.31
C GLY A 161 -12.31 -12.93 9.83
#